data_ced47e83a7cb83d5200d3cb5e79c77d7
#
_entry.id   ced47e83a7cb83d5200d3cb5e79c77d7
#
_cell.length_a   1.000
_cell.length_b   1.000
_cell.length_c   1.000
_cell.angle_alpha   90.00
_cell.angle_beta   90.00
_cell.angle_gamma   90.00
#
_symmetry.space_group_name_H-M   'P 1'
#
loop_
_entity.id
_entity.type
_entity.pdbx_description
1 polymer ?
#
loop_
_entity_poly.entity_id
_entity_poly.type
_entity_poly.pdbx_seq_one_letter_code
_entity_poly.pdbx_strand_id
1 'polypeptide(L)'
;MKHLSIDIETRSSVDIGKAGLYKYAQSPDFCILLFAFQEDGNPVEVVDLAQGEEIPEHAVRMLADPDVTKHAYNAAFEWYCLNRAGYRTPLEQWRCTMAHGLYCGYTAGLDATGKAIGLPQDKQKLAAGKALIRYFCVPCRPTKTNGNRTWNQPWHAKEKWELFKEYNRQDVVTERAILNRLEQFPMPEAEQKQWQMDVLMNAFGVRVDTELIKGALYIDAVSTQELTEEAVRI
;
A
#
# COMPACT_ATOMS: atom_id res chain seq x y z
N MET A 1 16.84 11.31 16.93
CA MET A 1 15.59 10.57 16.70
C MET A 1 15.93 9.54 15.66
N LYS A 2 15.53 8.29 15.82
CA LYS A 2 15.77 7.23 14.82
C LYS A 2 14.66 7.24 13.79
N HIS A 3 15.00 6.90 12.56
CA HIS A 3 14.07 6.85 11.44
C HIS A 3 14.07 5.46 10.80
N LEU A 4 12.90 5.00 10.41
CA LEU A 4 12.69 3.74 9.69
C LEU A 4 11.83 4.00 8.47
N SER A 5 12.42 4.01 7.28
CA SER A 5 11.67 4.09 6.02
C SER A 5 11.28 2.69 5.56
N ILE A 6 10.04 2.51 5.10
CA ILE A 6 9.45 1.21 4.83
C ILE A 6 8.69 1.24 3.52
N ASP A 7 8.74 0.13 2.77
CA ASP A 7 7.84 -0.20 1.67
C ASP A 7 7.52 -1.68 1.71
N ILE A 8 6.27 -2.06 1.42
CA ILE A 8 5.84 -3.45 1.42
C ILE A 8 5.15 -3.83 0.13
N GLU A 9 5.40 -5.06 -0.32
CA GLU A 9 4.64 -5.66 -1.39
C GLU A 9 3.69 -6.72 -0.84
N THR A 10 2.43 -6.65 -1.24
CA THR A 10 1.37 -7.48 -0.66
C THR A 10 0.52 -8.15 -1.73
N ARG A 11 -0.21 -9.20 -1.36
CA ARG A 11 -1.25 -9.79 -2.22
C ARG A 11 -2.54 -10.06 -1.48
N SER A 12 -3.65 -10.03 -2.20
CA SER A 12 -4.98 -10.41 -1.74
C SER A 12 -5.86 -10.76 -2.96
N SER A 13 -6.82 -11.65 -2.79
CA SER A 13 -7.84 -11.91 -3.82
C SER A 13 -8.82 -10.75 -4.00
N VAL A 14 -8.87 -9.85 -3.04
CA VAL A 14 -9.70 -8.63 -3.09
C VAL A 14 -9.02 -7.58 -3.96
N ASP A 15 -9.74 -7.07 -4.96
CA ASP A 15 -9.26 -5.96 -5.80
C ASP A 15 -9.25 -4.66 -4.98
N ILE A 16 -8.05 -4.16 -4.67
CA ILE A 16 -7.86 -2.94 -3.88
C ILE A 16 -8.47 -1.70 -4.55
N GLY A 17 -8.47 -1.64 -5.87
CA GLY A 17 -9.04 -0.52 -6.62
C GLY A 17 -10.56 -0.42 -6.52
N LYS A 18 -11.24 -1.56 -6.29
CA LYS A 18 -12.70 -1.64 -6.15
C LYS A 18 -13.16 -1.60 -4.69
N ALA A 19 -12.45 -2.28 -3.81
CA ALA A 19 -12.88 -2.51 -2.44
C ALA A 19 -12.18 -1.61 -1.40
N GLY A 20 -11.08 -0.95 -1.79
CA GLY A 20 -10.26 -0.14 -0.91
C GLY A 20 -9.33 -0.96 -0.01
N LEU A 21 -8.40 -0.26 0.65
CA LEU A 21 -7.34 -0.82 1.47
C LEU A 21 -7.86 -1.76 2.58
N TYR A 22 -8.87 -1.32 3.30
CA TYR A 22 -9.31 -2.04 4.51
C TYR A 22 -9.89 -3.41 4.20
N LYS A 23 -10.73 -3.51 3.18
CA LYS A 23 -11.26 -4.81 2.71
C LYS A 23 -10.18 -5.67 2.07
N TYR A 24 -9.26 -5.05 1.33
CA TYR A 24 -8.11 -5.74 0.75
C TYR A 24 -7.26 -6.44 1.81
N ALA A 25 -6.86 -5.72 2.85
CA ALA A 25 -6.01 -6.25 3.91
C ALA A 25 -6.77 -7.16 4.92
N GLN A 26 -8.11 -7.11 4.95
CA GLN A 26 -8.93 -8.00 5.77
C GLN A 26 -9.25 -9.33 5.09
N SER A 27 -8.89 -9.51 3.82
CA SER A 27 -9.09 -10.78 3.12
C SER A 27 -8.38 -11.93 3.84
N PRO A 28 -9.00 -13.12 3.94
CA PRO A 28 -8.36 -14.28 4.57
C PRO A 28 -7.06 -14.72 3.91
N ASP A 29 -6.86 -14.39 2.64
CA ASP A 29 -5.67 -14.72 1.86
C ASP A 29 -4.69 -13.56 1.71
N PHE A 30 -4.94 -12.45 2.43
CA PHE A 30 -3.99 -11.33 2.49
C PHE A 30 -2.66 -11.79 3.08
N CYS A 31 -1.56 -11.45 2.41
CA CYS A 31 -0.23 -11.61 2.98
C CYS A 31 0.75 -10.57 2.44
N ILE A 32 1.75 -10.25 3.25
CA ILE A 32 2.90 -9.45 2.85
C ILE A 32 3.89 -10.39 2.16
N LEU A 33 4.36 -10.03 0.97
CA LEU A 33 5.30 -10.79 0.16
C LEU A 33 6.73 -10.35 0.40
N LEU A 34 6.96 -9.03 0.38
CA LEU A 34 8.26 -8.39 0.56
C LEU A 34 8.14 -7.28 1.59
N PHE A 35 9.18 -7.11 2.39
CA PHE A 35 9.32 -6.01 3.34
C PHE A 35 10.68 -5.35 3.12
N ALA A 36 10.69 -4.16 2.54
CA ALA A 36 11.89 -3.36 2.39
C ALA A 36 11.95 -2.29 3.47
N PHE A 37 13.12 -2.08 4.05
CA PHE A 37 13.30 -1.06 5.07
C PHE A 37 14.70 -0.46 5.05
N GLN A 38 14.79 0.77 5.55
CA GLN A 38 16.04 1.49 5.77
C GLN A 38 16.04 2.10 7.17
N GLU A 39 16.98 1.69 8.00
CA GLU A 39 17.25 2.32 9.30
C GLU A 39 18.21 3.50 9.09
N ASP A 40 17.78 4.72 9.41
CA ASP A 40 18.56 5.96 9.28
C ASP A 40 19.27 6.06 7.91
N GLY A 41 20.60 6.09 7.88
CA GLY A 41 21.41 6.16 6.67
C GLY A 41 22.01 4.83 6.20
N ASN A 42 21.57 3.71 6.76
CA ASN A 42 22.06 2.38 6.41
C ASN A 42 21.59 1.98 4.99
N PRO A 43 22.19 0.98 4.35
CA PRO A 43 21.67 0.41 3.12
C PRO A 43 20.24 -0.12 3.30
N VAL A 44 19.43 -0.05 2.23
CA VAL A 44 18.09 -0.65 2.23
C VAL A 44 18.21 -2.17 2.25
N GLU A 45 17.54 -2.80 3.20
CA GLU A 45 17.37 -4.25 3.28
C GLU A 45 16.00 -4.66 2.73
N VAL A 46 15.94 -5.84 2.11
CA VAL A 46 14.69 -6.44 1.60
C VAL A 46 14.55 -7.83 2.19
N VAL A 47 13.45 -8.09 2.84
CA VAL A 47 13.10 -9.37 3.45
C VAL A 47 12.08 -10.09 2.57
N ASP A 48 12.38 -11.31 2.16
CA ASP A 48 11.56 -12.14 1.28
C ASP A 48 10.62 -13.06 2.09
N LEU A 49 9.55 -12.47 2.61
CA LEU A 49 8.55 -13.18 3.41
C LEU A 49 7.84 -14.29 2.61
N ALA A 50 7.71 -14.13 1.29
CA ALA A 50 7.09 -15.11 0.43
C ALA A 50 7.91 -16.40 0.29
N GLN A 51 9.20 -16.36 0.58
CA GLN A 51 10.12 -17.51 0.59
C GLN A 51 10.50 -17.95 2.00
N GLY A 52 9.85 -17.42 3.03
CA GLY A 52 9.99 -17.87 4.42
C GLY A 52 11.07 -17.14 5.22
N GLU A 53 11.61 -16.03 4.71
CA GLU A 53 12.41 -15.15 5.55
C GLU A 53 11.54 -14.47 6.60
N GLU A 54 12.12 -14.07 7.71
CA GLU A 54 11.44 -13.33 8.78
C GLU A 54 12.01 -11.92 8.90
N ILE A 55 11.14 -10.96 9.23
CA ILE A 55 11.58 -9.59 9.50
C ILE A 55 12.56 -9.63 10.69
N PRO A 56 13.77 -9.08 10.54
CA PRO A 56 14.78 -9.10 11.60
C PRO A 56 14.23 -8.52 12.92
N GLU A 57 14.59 -9.16 14.03
CA GLU A 57 14.08 -8.80 15.36
C GLU A 57 14.31 -7.32 15.71
N HIS A 58 15.44 -6.74 15.28
CA HIS A 58 15.72 -5.32 15.49
C HIS A 58 14.72 -4.44 14.73
N ALA A 59 14.35 -4.78 13.48
CA ALA A 59 13.35 -4.04 12.70
C ALA A 59 11.95 -4.18 13.31
N VAL A 60 11.59 -5.37 13.80
CA VAL A 60 10.32 -5.58 14.55
C VAL A 60 10.28 -4.71 15.81
N ARG A 61 11.38 -4.63 16.56
CA ARG A 61 11.47 -3.73 17.73
C ARG A 61 11.30 -2.28 17.32
N MET A 62 11.94 -1.84 16.24
CA MET A 62 11.82 -0.47 15.73
C MET A 62 10.39 -0.12 15.30
N LEU A 63 9.64 -1.08 14.73
CA LEU A 63 8.23 -0.87 14.38
C LEU A 63 7.37 -0.52 15.61
N ALA A 64 7.64 -1.13 16.75
CA ALA A 64 6.90 -0.92 18.00
C ALA A 64 7.45 0.23 18.85
N ASP A 65 8.69 0.66 18.62
CA ASP A 65 9.38 1.65 19.45
C ASP A 65 8.78 3.05 19.27
N PRO A 66 8.31 3.72 20.35
CA PRO A 66 7.74 5.07 20.29
C PRO A 66 8.77 6.15 19.91
N ASP A 67 10.06 5.91 20.11
CA ASP A 67 11.12 6.86 19.80
C ASP A 67 11.64 6.76 18.35
N VAL A 68 11.09 5.82 17.57
CA VAL A 68 11.40 5.63 16.15
C VAL A 68 10.28 6.21 15.28
N THR A 69 10.62 7.14 14.41
CA THR A 69 9.70 7.67 13.41
C THR A 69 9.69 6.75 12.18
N LYS A 70 8.50 6.28 11.78
CA LYS A 70 8.30 5.45 10.59
C LYS A 70 7.90 6.31 9.40
N HIS A 71 8.49 6.06 8.26
CA HIS A 71 8.20 6.76 7.01
C HIS A 71 7.80 5.76 5.93
N ALA A 72 6.83 6.14 5.12
CA ALA A 72 6.50 5.43 3.88
C ALA A 72 5.85 6.40 2.89
N TYR A 73 5.89 6.04 1.60
CA TYR A 73 5.13 6.75 0.59
C TYR A 73 3.71 6.18 0.52
N ASN A 74 2.70 6.94 0.97
CA ASN A 74 1.34 6.48 1.26
C ASN A 74 1.24 5.62 2.53
N ALA A 75 1.86 6.09 3.60
CA ALA A 75 2.10 5.38 4.86
C ALA A 75 0.84 4.76 5.54
N ALA A 76 -0.37 5.18 5.16
CA ALA A 76 -1.61 4.54 5.61
C ALA A 76 -1.69 3.07 5.18
N PHE A 77 -1.13 2.75 4.01
CA PHE A 77 -1.09 1.38 3.48
C PHE A 77 -0.18 0.49 4.32
N GLU A 78 1.08 0.90 4.54
CA GLU A 78 2.05 0.16 5.34
C GLU A 78 1.57 0.01 6.77
N TRP A 79 1.11 1.11 7.38
CA TRP A 79 0.58 1.09 8.74
C TRP A 79 -0.53 0.06 8.91
N TYR A 80 -1.53 0.09 8.04
CA TYR A 80 -2.69 -0.79 8.17
C TYR A 80 -2.32 -2.25 7.89
N CYS A 81 -1.57 -2.51 6.83
CA CYS A 81 -1.14 -3.85 6.43
C CYS A 81 -0.25 -4.51 7.48
N LEU A 82 0.73 -3.79 8.04
CA LEU A 82 1.61 -4.29 9.08
C LEU A 82 0.84 -4.62 10.37
N ASN A 83 -0.03 -3.73 10.84
CA ASN A 83 -0.88 -4.01 12.00
C ASN A 83 -1.80 -5.22 11.74
N ARG A 84 -2.34 -5.34 10.52
CA ARG A 84 -3.18 -6.49 10.14
C ARG A 84 -2.39 -7.80 10.10
N ALA A 85 -1.12 -7.76 9.73
CA ALA A 85 -0.20 -8.89 9.75
C ALA A 85 0.32 -9.25 11.16
N GLY A 86 -0.07 -8.48 12.20
CA GLY A 86 0.30 -8.73 13.59
C GLY A 86 1.50 -7.93 14.10
N TYR A 87 2.09 -7.06 13.29
CA TYR A 87 3.16 -6.16 13.72
C TYR A 87 2.55 -4.91 14.37
N ARG A 88 2.71 -4.78 15.68
CA ARG A 88 2.20 -3.60 16.39
C ARG A 88 3.02 -2.36 16.02
N THR A 89 2.36 -1.38 15.41
CA THR A 89 2.98 -0.11 15.02
C THR A 89 1.98 1.04 15.20
N PRO A 90 2.13 1.87 16.27
CA PRO A 90 1.23 2.98 16.56
C PRO A 90 1.25 4.07 15.47
N LEU A 91 0.09 4.61 15.10
CA LEU A 91 -0.05 5.57 13.99
C LEU A 91 0.66 6.90 14.26
N GLU A 92 0.76 7.30 15.52
CA GLU A 92 1.36 8.57 15.94
C GLU A 92 2.81 8.72 15.48
N GLN A 93 3.49 7.60 15.30
CA GLN A 93 4.90 7.55 14.89
C GLN A 93 5.09 7.55 13.37
N TRP A 94 4.02 7.46 12.61
CA TRP A 94 4.09 7.43 11.15
C TRP A 94 4.07 8.84 10.56
N ARG A 95 4.87 8.99 9.50
CA ARG A 95 4.93 10.17 8.64
C ARG A 95 4.74 9.72 7.20
N CYS A 96 3.77 10.32 6.52
CA CYS A 96 3.45 10.01 5.14
C CYS A 96 4.17 10.97 4.19
N THR A 97 5.17 10.48 3.47
CA THR A 97 5.93 11.30 2.52
C THR A 97 5.06 11.78 1.35
N MET A 98 4.03 11.00 0.96
CA MET A 98 3.03 11.45 -0.01
C MET A 98 2.23 12.65 0.51
N ALA A 99 1.73 12.61 1.74
CA ALA A 99 0.99 13.72 2.34
C ALA A 99 1.87 14.96 2.48
N HIS A 100 3.13 14.80 2.88
CA HIS A 100 4.11 15.87 2.92
C HIS A 100 4.36 16.48 1.52
N GLY A 101 4.49 15.64 0.49
CA GLY A 101 4.61 16.10 -0.89
C GLY A 101 3.40 16.88 -1.37
N LEU A 102 2.18 16.42 -1.05
CA LEU A 102 0.93 17.12 -1.36
C LEU A 102 0.87 18.49 -0.66
N TYR A 103 1.26 18.56 0.61
CA TYR A 103 1.37 19.82 1.33
C TYR A 103 2.32 20.81 0.65
N CYS A 104 3.43 20.31 0.09
CA CYS A 104 4.37 21.11 -0.70
C CYS A 104 3.91 21.39 -2.14
N GLY A 105 2.71 20.99 -2.55
CA GLY A 105 2.13 21.25 -3.87
C GLY A 105 2.54 20.25 -4.97
N TYR A 106 3.14 19.11 -4.61
CA TYR A 106 3.46 18.05 -5.56
C TYR A 106 2.26 17.11 -5.80
N THR A 107 2.39 16.22 -6.79
CA THR A 107 1.38 15.22 -7.12
C THR A 107 1.44 14.01 -6.16
N ALA A 108 0.38 13.19 -6.12
CA ALA A 108 0.30 12.06 -5.20
C ALA A 108 1.15 10.84 -5.58
N GLY A 109 1.69 10.74 -6.81
CA GLY A 109 2.42 9.55 -7.26
C GLY A 109 3.91 9.60 -6.94
N LEU A 110 4.50 8.53 -6.38
CA LEU A 110 5.93 8.42 -6.05
C LEU A 110 6.83 8.77 -7.25
N ASP A 111 6.59 8.15 -8.42
CA ASP A 111 7.32 8.42 -9.65
C ASP A 111 7.16 9.87 -10.13
N ALA A 112 5.93 10.38 -10.13
CA ALA A 112 5.64 11.74 -10.57
C ALA A 112 6.29 12.79 -9.65
N THR A 113 6.22 12.60 -8.33
CA THR A 113 6.86 13.47 -7.34
C THR A 113 8.39 13.42 -7.49
N GLY A 114 8.98 12.22 -7.60
CA GLY A 114 10.42 12.08 -7.79
C GLY A 114 10.94 12.82 -9.03
N LYS A 115 10.19 12.73 -10.13
CA LYS A 115 10.51 13.48 -11.36
C LYS A 115 10.33 14.99 -11.20
N ALA A 116 9.26 15.43 -10.55
CA ALA A 116 8.95 16.85 -10.36
C ALA A 116 9.99 17.58 -9.49
N ILE A 117 10.54 16.90 -8.49
CA ILE A 117 11.62 17.45 -7.64
C ILE A 117 13.03 17.24 -8.24
N GLY A 118 13.12 16.66 -9.43
CA GLY A 118 14.39 16.50 -10.15
C GLY A 118 15.31 15.46 -9.54
N LEU A 119 14.78 14.32 -9.05
CA LEU A 119 15.63 13.22 -8.59
C LEU A 119 16.47 12.66 -9.76
N PRO A 120 17.75 12.32 -9.52
CA PRO A 120 18.58 11.65 -10.51
C PRO A 120 18.01 10.25 -10.82
N GLN A 121 18.32 9.71 -11.99
CA GLN A 121 17.70 8.49 -12.52
C GLN A 121 17.87 7.26 -11.60
N ASP A 122 19.01 7.14 -10.93
CA ASP A 122 19.29 6.08 -9.95
C ASP A 122 18.46 6.17 -8.66
N LYS A 123 17.78 7.31 -8.45
CA LYS A 123 16.86 7.54 -7.33
C LYS A 123 15.38 7.56 -7.73
N GLN A 124 15.07 7.30 -9.02
CA GLN A 124 13.71 7.26 -9.50
C GLN A 124 13.12 5.85 -9.39
N LYS A 125 11.78 5.78 -9.33
CA LYS A 125 11.03 4.53 -9.32
C LYS A 125 11.27 3.68 -10.57
N LEU A 126 11.38 2.36 -10.42
CA LEU A 126 11.54 1.43 -11.54
C LEU A 126 10.26 1.30 -12.36
N ALA A 127 10.37 1.43 -13.69
CA ALA A 127 9.23 1.37 -14.60
C ALA A 127 8.53 -0.01 -14.67
N ALA A 128 9.23 -1.10 -14.31
CA ALA A 128 8.71 -2.46 -14.37
C ALA A 128 7.64 -2.79 -13.32
N GLY A 129 7.45 -1.94 -12.30
CA GLY A 129 6.64 -2.23 -11.11
C GLY A 129 5.22 -2.67 -11.39
N LYS A 130 4.48 -1.98 -12.28
CA LYS A 130 3.08 -2.35 -12.61
C LYS A 130 2.94 -3.77 -13.14
N ALA A 131 3.88 -4.23 -13.96
CA ALA A 131 3.85 -5.57 -14.52
C ALA A 131 4.19 -6.63 -13.46
N LEU A 132 5.11 -6.32 -12.54
CA LEU A 132 5.51 -7.19 -11.44
C LEU A 132 4.39 -7.33 -10.41
N ILE A 133 3.79 -6.21 -9.98
CA ILE A 133 2.61 -6.19 -9.10
C ILE A 133 1.48 -7.03 -9.70
N ARG A 134 1.15 -6.80 -10.98
CA ARG A 134 0.12 -7.60 -11.65
C ARG A 134 0.44 -9.08 -11.67
N TYR A 135 1.72 -9.44 -11.77
CA TYR A 135 2.14 -10.84 -11.85
C TYR A 135 2.10 -11.55 -10.49
N PHE A 136 2.59 -10.91 -9.41
CA PHE A 136 2.74 -11.54 -8.10
C PHE A 136 1.63 -11.19 -7.10
N CYS A 137 1.05 -9.99 -7.20
CA CYS A 137 0.12 -9.45 -6.21
C CYS A 137 -1.37 -9.59 -6.59
N VAL A 138 -1.66 -10.00 -7.84
CA VAL A 138 -3.03 -10.18 -8.33
C VAL A 138 -3.25 -11.64 -8.71
N PRO A 139 -4.42 -12.24 -8.36
CA PRO A 139 -4.72 -13.61 -8.75
C PRO A 139 -4.63 -13.82 -10.27
N CYS A 140 -4.03 -14.92 -10.69
CA CYS A 140 -4.00 -15.30 -12.10
C CYS A 140 -5.14 -16.27 -12.43
N ARG A 141 -5.61 -16.23 -13.68
CA ARG A 141 -6.65 -17.16 -14.14
C ARG A 141 -6.06 -18.58 -14.22
N PRO A 142 -6.71 -19.59 -13.60
CA PRO A 142 -6.32 -20.99 -13.75
C PRO A 142 -6.41 -21.44 -15.21
N THR A 143 -5.37 -22.11 -15.70
CA THR A 143 -5.32 -22.70 -17.04
C THR A 143 -4.53 -24.01 -16.98
N LYS A 144 -4.74 -24.89 -17.95
CA LYS A 144 -3.93 -26.12 -18.06
C LYS A 144 -2.43 -25.83 -18.19
N THR A 145 -2.07 -24.76 -18.89
CA THR A 145 -0.68 -24.37 -19.12
C THR A 145 0.03 -23.82 -17.89
N ASN A 146 -0.71 -23.25 -16.94
CA ASN A 146 -0.14 -22.78 -15.68
C ASN A 146 -0.35 -23.77 -14.51
N GLY A 147 -0.78 -25.01 -14.78
CA GLY A 147 -1.02 -26.00 -13.73
C GLY A 147 -2.23 -25.69 -12.86
N ASN A 148 -3.24 -24.99 -13.39
CA ASN A 148 -4.46 -24.55 -12.70
C ASN A 148 -4.21 -23.70 -11.45
N ARG A 149 -3.05 -23.03 -11.36
CA ARG A 149 -2.75 -22.14 -10.22
C ARG A 149 -3.55 -20.86 -10.30
N THR A 150 -3.87 -20.32 -9.13
CA THR A 150 -4.55 -19.02 -8.94
C THR A 150 -3.56 -17.92 -8.55
N TRP A 151 -2.34 -18.27 -8.15
CA TRP A 151 -1.27 -17.35 -7.75
C TRP A 151 0.05 -17.68 -8.42
N ASN A 152 0.77 -16.66 -8.87
CA ASN A 152 2.16 -16.79 -9.24
C ASN A 152 3.04 -16.70 -7.98
N GLN A 153 3.91 -17.68 -7.81
CA GLN A 153 4.86 -17.76 -6.70
C GLN A 153 6.27 -17.37 -7.17
N PRO A 154 7.19 -17.03 -6.28
CA PRO A 154 8.56 -16.65 -6.63
C PRO A 154 9.26 -17.62 -7.59
N TRP A 155 9.11 -18.91 -7.34
CA TRP A 155 9.74 -19.96 -8.15
C TRP A 155 9.17 -20.15 -9.57
N HIS A 156 8.00 -19.58 -9.86
CA HIS A 156 7.41 -19.64 -11.21
C HIS A 156 8.10 -18.68 -12.21
N ALA A 157 8.78 -17.65 -11.72
CA ALA A 157 9.51 -16.69 -12.54
C ALA A 157 10.62 -16.00 -11.69
N LYS A 158 11.70 -16.75 -11.42
CA LYS A 158 12.78 -16.32 -10.51
C LYS A 158 13.39 -14.96 -10.88
N GLU A 159 13.68 -14.75 -12.17
CA GLU A 159 14.23 -13.46 -12.64
C GLU A 159 13.29 -12.27 -12.39
N LYS A 160 11.98 -12.50 -12.60
CA LYS A 160 10.97 -11.46 -12.28
C LYS A 160 10.87 -11.22 -10.77
N TRP A 161 11.09 -12.27 -9.96
CA TRP A 161 11.06 -12.14 -8.50
C TRP A 161 12.25 -11.34 -7.99
N GLU A 162 13.44 -11.58 -8.50
CA GLU A 162 14.62 -10.78 -8.15
C GLU A 162 14.42 -9.30 -8.58
N LEU A 163 13.85 -9.07 -9.76
CA LEU A 163 13.50 -7.71 -10.18
C LEU A 163 12.42 -7.08 -9.28
N PHE A 164 11.50 -7.89 -8.72
CA PHE A 164 10.47 -7.40 -7.82
C PHE A 164 11.03 -7.03 -6.44
N LYS A 165 12.03 -7.77 -5.94
CA LYS A 165 12.79 -7.36 -4.74
C LYS A 165 13.55 -6.05 -4.98
N GLU A 166 14.17 -5.89 -6.14
CA GLU A 166 14.84 -4.64 -6.48
C GLU A 166 13.85 -3.47 -6.64
N TYR A 167 12.66 -3.73 -7.18
CA TYR A 167 11.59 -2.74 -7.24
C TYR A 167 11.17 -2.27 -5.84
N ASN A 168 10.91 -3.18 -4.91
CA ASN A 168 10.56 -2.86 -3.52
C ASN A 168 11.69 -2.09 -2.82
N ARG A 169 12.97 -2.49 -3.03
CA ARG A 169 14.14 -1.76 -2.57
C ARG A 169 14.16 -0.33 -3.09
N GLN A 170 13.94 -0.17 -4.39
CA GLN A 170 14.02 1.13 -5.06
C GLN A 170 12.90 2.08 -4.61
N ASP A 171 11.73 1.56 -4.25
CA ASP A 171 10.64 2.40 -3.74
C ASP A 171 11.03 3.05 -2.39
N VAL A 172 11.74 2.35 -1.48
CA VAL A 172 12.32 2.94 -0.26
C VAL A 172 13.40 3.98 -0.60
N VAL A 173 14.30 3.68 -1.55
CA VAL A 173 15.35 4.63 -1.97
C VAL A 173 14.73 5.91 -2.54
N THR A 174 13.69 5.77 -3.34
CA THR A 174 12.98 6.90 -3.96
C THR A 174 12.23 7.71 -2.91
N GLU A 175 11.48 7.04 -2.02
CA GLU A 175 10.78 7.68 -0.90
C GLU A 175 11.74 8.50 -0.05
N ARG A 176 12.86 7.92 0.36
CA ARG A 176 13.86 8.58 1.19
C ARG A 176 14.51 9.77 0.51
N ALA A 177 14.77 9.67 -0.78
CA ALA A 177 15.30 10.78 -1.56
C ALA A 177 14.31 11.95 -1.69
N ILE A 178 13.00 11.64 -1.82
CA ILE A 178 11.93 12.64 -1.79
C ILE A 178 11.86 13.29 -0.41
N LEU A 179 11.78 12.49 0.66
CA LEU A 179 11.71 12.99 2.03
C LEU A 179 12.83 13.97 2.34
N ASN A 180 14.09 13.62 2.02
CA ASN A 180 15.24 14.48 2.23
C ASN A 180 15.13 15.84 1.50
N ARG A 181 14.45 15.90 0.35
CA ARG A 181 14.20 17.16 -0.36
C ARG A 181 13.10 17.99 0.31
N LEU A 182 12.09 17.31 0.86
CA LEU A 182 10.95 17.96 1.51
C LEU A 182 11.27 18.44 2.94
N GLU A 183 12.29 17.91 3.60
CA GLU A 183 12.69 18.29 4.97
C GLU A 183 12.98 19.80 5.14
N GLN A 184 13.34 20.50 4.06
CA GLN A 184 13.51 21.95 4.05
C GLN A 184 12.18 22.71 4.24
N PHE A 185 11.05 22.05 3.99
CA PHE A 185 9.70 22.59 4.09
C PHE A 185 8.85 21.65 4.96
N PRO A 186 9.08 21.59 6.28
CA PRO A 186 8.44 20.60 7.14
C PRO A 186 6.93 20.79 7.17
N MET A 187 6.21 19.68 7.11
CA MET A 187 4.76 19.68 7.26
C MET A 187 4.40 20.08 8.71
N PRO A 188 3.50 21.06 8.92
CA PRO A 188 3.07 21.46 10.24
C PRO A 188 2.44 20.32 11.04
N GLU A 189 2.60 20.35 12.37
CA GLU A 189 2.03 19.30 13.23
C GLU A 189 0.50 19.22 13.14
N ALA A 190 -0.17 20.32 12.86
CA ALA A 190 -1.62 20.34 12.66
C ALA A 190 -2.03 19.49 11.42
N GLU A 191 -1.31 19.61 10.33
CA GLU A 191 -1.52 18.82 9.10
C GLU A 191 -1.18 17.34 9.33
N GLN A 192 -0.12 17.06 10.10
CA GLN A 192 0.23 15.70 10.49
C GLN A 192 -0.90 15.04 11.31
N LYS A 193 -1.48 15.75 12.27
CA LYS A 193 -2.61 15.27 13.07
C LYS A 193 -3.87 15.08 12.24
N GLN A 194 -4.12 15.97 11.29
CA GLN A 194 -5.24 15.85 10.37
C GLN A 194 -5.12 14.61 9.48
N TRP A 195 -3.92 14.34 8.95
CA TRP A 195 -3.64 13.11 8.22
C TRP A 195 -3.87 11.85 9.08
N GLN A 196 -3.38 11.83 10.32
CA GLN A 196 -3.60 10.72 11.25
C GLN A 196 -5.08 10.51 11.55
N MET A 197 -5.83 11.59 11.75
CA MET A 197 -7.27 11.52 11.97
C MET A 197 -8.01 10.97 10.76
N ASP A 198 -7.65 11.38 9.55
CA ASP A 198 -8.20 10.85 8.30
C ASP A 198 -7.95 9.34 8.18
N VAL A 199 -6.72 8.89 8.44
CA VAL A 199 -6.37 7.46 8.44
C VAL A 199 -7.23 6.67 9.44
N LEU A 200 -7.41 7.17 10.66
CA LEU A 200 -8.25 6.52 11.67
C LEU A 200 -9.73 6.50 11.27
N MET A 201 -10.26 7.62 10.77
CA MET A 201 -11.65 7.71 10.31
C MET A 201 -11.91 6.67 9.20
N ASN A 202 -11.01 6.55 8.24
CA ASN A 202 -11.11 5.57 7.18
C ASN A 202 -10.97 4.13 7.68
N ALA A 203 -10.13 3.88 8.69
CA ALA A 203 -9.95 2.55 9.29
C ALA A 203 -11.18 2.09 10.08
N PHE A 204 -11.83 2.99 10.80
CA PHE A 204 -13.07 2.70 11.53
C PHE A 204 -14.30 2.63 10.62
N GLY A 205 -14.33 3.47 9.57
CA GLY A 205 -15.47 3.63 8.69
C GLY A 205 -16.62 4.41 9.34
N VAL A 206 -17.70 4.54 8.59
CA VAL A 206 -18.93 5.20 9.05
C VAL A 206 -20.03 4.15 9.16
N ARG A 207 -20.73 4.14 10.30
CA ARG A 207 -21.86 3.25 10.49
C ARG A 207 -23.01 3.65 9.57
N VAL A 208 -23.54 2.69 8.84
CA VAL A 208 -24.71 2.86 7.96
C VAL A 208 -25.87 2.03 8.45
N ASP A 209 -27.09 2.49 8.17
CA ASP A 209 -28.32 1.71 8.39
C ASP A 209 -28.47 0.69 7.26
N THR A 210 -28.15 -0.56 7.55
CA THR A 210 -28.16 -1.65 6.57
C THR A 210 -29.58 -2.03 6.15
N GLU A 211 -30.60 -1.83 6.99
CA GLU A 211 -32.00 -2.12 6.63
C GLU A 211 -32.55 -1.07 5.68
N LEU A 212 -32.24 0.21 5.92
CA LEU A 212 -32.57 1.29 4.98
C LEU A 212 -31.91 1.06 3.62
N ILE A 213 -30.62 0.67 3.60
CA ILE A 213 -29.89 0.39 2.35
C ILE A 213 -30.51 -0.78 1.60
N LYS A 214 -30.83 -1.88 2.27
CA LYS A 214 -31.49 -3.03 1.65
C LYS A 214 -32.84 -2.66 1.06
N GLY A 215 -33.64 -1.87 1.79
CA GLY A 215 -34.91 -1.35 1.29
C GLY A 215 -34.74 -0.48 0.04
N ALA A 216 -33.82 0.44 0.04
CA ALA A 216 -33.50 1.30 -1.10
C ALA A 216 -33.04 0.50 -2.33
N LEU A 217 -32.14 -0.47 -2.16
CA LEU A 217 -31.66 -1.33 -3.24
C LEU A 217 -32.78 -2.22 -3.80
N TYR A 218 -33.70 -2.70 -2.96
CA TYR A 218 -34.87 -3.46 -3.41
C TYR A 218 -35.80 -2.60 -4.27
N ILE A 219 -36.16 -1.40 -3.81
CA ILE A 219 -37.00 -0.46 -4.55
C ILE A 219 -36.35 -0.11 -5.90
N ASP A 220 -35.04 0.19 -5.89
CA ASP A 220 -34.28 0.52 -7.11
C ASP A 220 -34.35 -0.65 -8.12
N ALA A 221 -34.11 -1.89 -7.67
CA ALA A 221 -34.15 -3.06 -8.54
C ALA A 221 -35.55 -3.29 -9.17
N VAL A 222 -36.63 -3.19 -8.35
CA VAL A 222 -37.99 -3.36 -8.82
C VAL A 222 -38.38 -2.26 -9.81
N SER A 223 -38.15 -1.00 -9.45
CA SER A 223 -38.48 0.14 -10.33
C SER A 223 -37.70 0.10 -11.64
N THR A 224 -36.41 -0.26 -11.60
CA THR A 224 -35.59 -0.41 -12.80
C THR A 224 -36.15 -1.49 -13.72
N GLN A 225 -36.58 -2.63 -13.16
CA GLN A 225 -37.19 -3.70 -13.95
C GLN A 225 -38.49 -3.23 -14.59
N GLU A 226 -39.42 -2.66 -13.82
CA GLU A 226 -40.71 -2.18 -14.29
C GLU A 226 -40.58 -1.14 -15.42
N LEU A 227 -39.71 -0.13 -15.21
CA LEU A 227 -39.44 0.91 -16.20
C LEU A 227 -38.77 0.37 -17.46
N THR A 228 -37.91 -0.62 -17.33
CA THR A 228 -37.26 -1.29 -18.48
C THR A 228 -38.28 -2.06 -19.29
N GLU A 229 -39.18 -2.82 -18.64
CA GLU A 229 -40.27 -3.54 -19.32
C GLU A 229 -41.24 -2.59 -20.01
N GLU A 230 -41.55 -1.46 -19.41
CA GLU A 230 -42.40 -0.41 -20.01
C GLU A 230 -41.73 0.19 -21.24
N ALA A 231 -40.44 0.57 -21.13
CA ALA A 231 -39.68 1.14 -22.24
C ALA A 231 -39.52 0.18 -23.45
N VAL A 232 -39.53 -1.12 -23.23
CA VAL A 232 -39.53 -2.13 -24.33
C VAL A 232 -40.87 -2.26 -25.02
N ARG A 233 -41.98 -1.86 -24.37
CA ARG A 233 -43.36 -1.93 -24.95
C ARG A 233 -43.70 -0.73 -25.85
N ILE A 234 -42.94 0.36 -25.75
CA ILE A 234 -43.08 1.55 -26.59
C ILE A 234 -42.25 1.36 -27.86
#